data_cceee9337c129a2c7639e9a22fe17947
#
_entry.id   cceee9337c129a2c7639e9a22fe17947
#
_cell.length_a   1.000
_cell.length_b   1.000
_cell.length_c   1.000
_cell.angle_alpha   90.00
_cell.angle_beta   90.00
_cell.angle_gamma   90.00
#
_symmetry.space_group_name_H-M   'P 1'
#
loop_
_entity.id
_entity.type
_entity.pdbx_description
1 polymer ?
#
loop_
_entity_poly.entity_id
_entity_poly.type
_entity_poly.pdbx_seq_one_letter_code
_entity_poly.pdbx_strand_id
1 'polypeptide(L)'
;MLMVAAIPVGARVAMPKLADVEFYAWIAQAEAGARLEYHRGFLGIDVTPVISTLPEPERRQLADLGQAALGAFEKGLVHLVQERVGPERFAYIAVARPRPKAANAALSALLLEERAA
;
A
#
# COMPACT_ATOMS: atom_id res chain seq x y z
N MET A 1 -19.36 5.05 -5.38
CA MET A 1 -19.00 6.10 -4.44
C MET A 1 -18.43 5.48 -3.17
N LEU A 2 -17.31 5.96 -2.75
CA LEU A 2 -16.68 5.42 -1.56
C LEU A 2 -17.34 5.93 -0.29
N MET A 3 -17.50 5.01 0.64
CA MET A 3 -18.06 5.32 1.96
C MET A 3 -16.93 5.42 2.98
N VAL A 4 -15.87 6.14 2.63
CA VAL A 4 -14.68 6.20 3.48
C VAL A 4 -15.02 6.74 4.86
N ALA A 5 -15.91 7.71 4.94
CA ALA A 5 -16.31 8.31 6.20
C ALA A 5 -16.97 7.31 7.15
N ALA A 6 -17.50 6.20 6.64
CA ALA A 6 -18.15 5.19 7.46
C ALA A 6 -17.16 4.19 8.06
N ILE A 7 -15.88 4.25 7.68
CA ILE A 7 -14.87 3.31 8.17
C ILE A 7 -14.19 3.91 9.39
N PRO A 8 -14.30 3.27 10.57
CA PRO A 8 -13.66 3.79 11.78
C PRO A 8 -12.14 3.80 11.63
N VAL A 9 -11.48 4.77 12.26
CA VAL A 9 -10.03 4.80 12.35
C VAL A 9 -9.57 3.54 13.08
N GLY A 10 -8.57 2.86 12.52
CA GLY A 10 -8.07 1.61 13.08
C GLY A 10 -8.72 0.37 12.49
N ALA A 11 -9.87 0.51 11.84
CA ALA A 11 -10.44 -0.60 11.08
C ALA A 11 -9.57 -0.86 9.85
N ARG A 12 -9.44 -2.13 9.50
CA ARG A 12 -8.59 -2.54 8.39
C ARG A 12 -9.41 -2.69 7.11
N VAL A 13 -8.98 -2.00 6.06
CA VAL A 13 -9.58 -2.13 4.74
C VAL A 13 -8.68 -3.05 3.91
N ALA A 14 -9.27 -3.96 3.17
CA ALA A 14 -8.54 -4.81 2.24
C ALA A 14 -8.96 -4.46 0.82
N MET A 15 -7.99 -4.20 -0.05
CA MET A 15 -8.23 -3.86 -1.45
C MET A 15 -7.43 -4.82 -2.32
N PRO A 16 -8.05 -5.92 -2.80
CA PRO A 16 -7.35 -6.87 -3.65
C PRO A 16 -6.96 -6.23 -4.99
N LYS A 17 -5.81 -6.63 -5.51
CA LYS A 17 -5.29 -6.15 -6.79
C LYS A 17 -5.12 -4.63 -6.84
N LEU A 18 -4.68 -4.08 -5.73
CA LEU A 18 -4.46 -2.64 -5.61
C LEU A 18 -3.30 -2.19 -6.48
N ALA A 19 -3.49 -1.11 -7.23
CA ALA A 19 -2.41 -0.48 -7.97
C ALA A 19 -1.70 0.55 -7.09
N ASP A 20 -0.46 0.88 -7.44
CA ASP A 20 0.32 1.85 -6.69
C ASP A 20 -0.35 3.23 -6.63
N VAL A 21 -0.99 3.66 -7.73
CA VAL A 21 -1.72 4.93 -7.76
C VAL A 21 -2.88 4.92 -6.77
N GLU A 22 -3.58 3.78 -6.68
CA GLU A 22 -4.68 3.62 -5.73
C GLU A 22 -4.16 3.65 -4.28
N PHE A 23 -2.99 3.10 -4.07
CA PHE A 23 -2.35 3.14 -2.75
C PHE A 23 -2.04 4.57 -2.34
N TYR A 24 -1.47 5.38 -3.24
CA TYR A 24 -1.21 6.79 -2.96
C TYR A 24 -2.51 7.57 -2.73
N ALA A 25 -3.54 7.26 -3.50
CA ALA A 25 -4.85 7.91 -3.31
C ALA A 25 -5.42 7.60 -1.92
N TRP A 26 -5.25 6.36 -1.44
CA TRP A 26 -5.66 6.00 -0.10
C TRP A 26 -4.89 6.81 0.95
N ILE A 27 -3.57 6.92 0.80
CA ILE A 27 -2.74 7.70 1.73
C ILE A 27 -3.22 9.15 1.78
N ALA A 28 -3.59 9.71 0.62
CA ALA A 28 -3.96 11.12 0.53
C ALA A 28 -5.16 11.48 1.41
N GLN A 29 -6.06 10.51 1.64
CA GLN A 29 -7.28 10.77 2.40
C GLN A 29 -7.33 10.02 3.73
N ALA A 30 -6.36 9.16 4.02
CA ALA A 30 -6.39 8.35 5.24
C ALA A 30 -6.11 9.19 6.47
N GLU A 31 -6.88 8.95 7.52
CA GLU A 31 -6.60 9.56 8.82
C GLU A 31 -5.48 8.80 9.52
N ALA A 32 -4.77 9.47 10.40
CA ALA A 32 -3.70 8.84 11.17
C ALA A 32 -4.25 7.61 11.90
N GLY A 33 -3.56 6.49 11.76
CA GLY A 33 -3.98 5.21 12.34
C GLY A 33 -4.85 4.36 11.43
N ALA A 34 -5.31 4.90 10.31
CA ALA A 34 -6.06 4.10 9.33
C ALA A 34 -5.16 3.01 8.77
N ARG A 35 -5.73 1.84 8.52
CA ARG A 35 -4.99 0.65 8.10
C ARG A 35 -5.50 0.12 6.77
N LEU A 36 -4.57 -0.19 5.88
CA LEU A 36 -4.87 -0.79 4.59
C LEU A 36 -4.08 -2.08 4.44
N GLU A 37 -4.78 -3.19 4.26
CA GLU A 37 -4.12 -4.43 3.88
C GLU A 37 -3.93 -4.40 2.37
N TYR A 38 -2.68 -4.27 1.92
CA TYR A 38 -2.42 -4.11 0.49
C TYR A 38 -1.96 -5.39 -0.19
N HIS A 39 -1.62 -6.42 0.58
CA HIS A 39 -1.31 -7.73 0.01
C HIS A 39 -1.50 -8.80 1.09
N ARG A 40 -1.85 -10.00 0.64
CA ARG A 40 -1.90 -11.17 1.50
C ARG A 40 -1.24 -12.33 0.76
N GLY A 41 -0.22 -12.93 1.37
CA GLY A 41 0.55 -13.99 0.78
C GLY A 41 1.98 -13.93 1.27
N PHE A 42 2.93 -14.20 0.40
CA PHE A 42 4.36 -14.09 0.69
C PHE A 42 4.96 -13.13 -0.32
N LEU A 43 5.01 -11.86 0.04
CA LEU A 43 5.34 -10.78 -0.90
C LEU A 43 6.65 -11.02 -1.64
N GLY A 44 7.70 -11.40 -0.94
CA GLY A 44 9.00 -11.62 -1.56
C GLY A 44 8.98 -12.69 -2.66
N ILE A 45 8.17 -13.72 -2.47
CA ILE A 45 8.01 -14.77 -3.48
C ILE A 45 7.07 -14.29 -4.58
N ASP A 46 5.97 -13.64 -4.19
CA ASP A 46 4.91 -13.27 -5.13
C ASP A 46 5.36 -12.23 -6.15
N VAL A 47 6.38 -11.43 -5.85
CA VAL A 47 6.91 -10.43 -6.79
C VAL A 47 8.09 -10.93 -7.60
N THR A 48 8.64 -12.09 -7.27
CA THR A 48 9.85 -12.59 -7.91
C THR A 48 9.51 -13.35 -9.19
N PRO A 49 10.06 -12.95 -10.33
CA PRO A 49 9.85 -13.69 -11.58
C PRO A 49 10.27 -15.15 -11.41
N VAL A 50 9.67 -16.04 -12.17
CA VAL A 50 9.95 -17.47 -12.20
C VAL A 50 9.29 -18.24 -11.05
N ILE A 51 9.43 -17.77 -9.81
CA ILE A 51 8.87 -18.49 -8.66
C ILE A 51 7.48 -18.02 -8.26
N SER A 52 7.07 -16.82 -8.69
CA SER A 52 5.72 -16.33 -8.44
C SER A 52 4.69 -17.16 -9.22
N THR A 53 3.56 -17.44 -8.59
CA THR A 53 2.43 -18.10 -9.26
C THR A 53 1.48 -17.11 -9.92
N LEU A 54 1.73 -15.82 -9.77
CA LEU A 54 0.87 -14.80 -10.35
C LEU A 54 1.13 -14.63 -11.84
N PRO A 55 0.10 -14.32 -12.64
CA PRO A 55 0.31 -13.89 -14.01
C PRO A 55 1.22 -12.68 -14.05
N GLU A 56 1.98 -12.56 -15.13
CA GLU A 56 3.01 -11.52 -15.24
C GLU A 56 2.49 -10.09 -15.00
N PRO A 57 1.35 -9.67 -15.57
CA PRO A 57 0.85 -8.32 -15.29
C PRO A 57 0.54 -8.10 -13.80
N GLU A 58 -0.02 -9.11 -13.14
CA GLU A 58 -0.35 -9.01 -11.71
C GLU A 58 0.91 -8.99 -10.86
N ARG A 59 1.91 -9.80 -11.23
CA ARG A 59 3.19 -9.81 -10.52
C ARG A 59 3.86 -8.45 -10.58
N ARG A 60 3.86 -7.81 -11.76
CA ARG A 60 4.46 -6.49 -11.93
C ARG A 60 3.71 -5.43 -11.14
N GLN A 61 2.39 -5.48 -11.17
CA GLN A 61 1.58 -4.54 -10.41
C GLN A 61 1.87 -4.68 -8.91
N LEU A 62 2.00 -5.90 -8.42
CA LEU A 62 2.32 -6.14 -7.02
C LEU A 62 3.73 -5.64 -6.68
N ALA A 63 4.69 -5.83 -7.57
CA ALA A 63 6.04 -5.33 -7.37
C ALA A 63 6.06 -3.80 -7.27
N ASP A 64 5.31 -3.14 -8.15
CA ASP A 64 5.19 -1.68 -8.12
C ASP A 64 4.53 -1.21 -6.83
N LEU A 65 3.51 -1.92 -6.39
CA LEU A 65 2.83 -1.62 -5.13
C LEU A 65 3.78 -1.76 -3.94
N GLY A 66 4.58 -2.82 -3.93
CA GLY A 66 5.56 -3.03 -2.87
C GLY A 66 6.58 -1.89 -2.80
N GLN A 67 7.05 -1.42 -3.95
CA GLN A 67 7.97 -0.30 -4.01
C GLN A 67 7.29 1.00 -3.55
N ALA A 68 6.03 1.20 -3.92
CA ALA A 68 5.27 2.36 -3.47
C ALA A 68 5.11 2.36 -1.95
N ALA A 69 4.82 1.21 -1.37
CA ALA A 69 4.67 1.07 0.07
C ALA A 69 5.99 1.41 0.79
N LEU A 70 7.10 0.89 0.29
CA LEU A 70 8.41 1.16 0.87
C LEU A 70 8.76 2.65 0.75
N GLY A 71 8.52 3.25 -0.40
CA GLY A 71 8.76 4.67 -0.61
C GLY A 71 7.92 5.55 0.32
N ALA A 72 6.66 5.19 0.52
CA ALA A 72 5.79 5.92 1.44
C ALA A 72 6.29 5.80 2.89
N PHE A 73 6.78 4.62 3.26
CA PHE A 73 7.38 4.41 4.57
C PHE A 73 8.62 5.31 4.75
N GLU A 74 9.49 5.34 3.74
CA GLU A 74 10.71 6.15 3.81
C GLU A 74 10.42 7.64 3.91
N LYS A 75 9.28 8.08 3.38
CA LYS A 75 8.86 9.48 3.45
C LYS A 75 8.03 9.80 4.69
N GLY A 76 7.87 8.84 5.59
CA GLY A 76 7.15 9.07 6.84
C GLY A 76 5.64 9.12 6.71
N LEU A 77 5.09 8.64 5.61
CA LEU A 77 3.65 8.67 5.37
C LEU A 77 2.92 7.50 6.01
N VAL A 78 3.58 6.36 6.13
CA VAL A 78 2.99 5.14 6.70
C VAL A 78 4.01 4.39 7.54
N HIS A 79 3.51 3.53 8.43
CA HIS A 79 4.26 2.40 8.97
C HIS A 79 3.87 1.17 8.16
N LEU A 80 4.80 0.25 7.98
CA LEU A 80 4.51 -1.01 7.33
C LEU A 80 4.52 -2.12 8.37
N VAL A 81 3.45 -2.89 8.42
CA VAL A 81 3.26 -3.96 9.39
C VAL A 81 3.01 -5.26 8.63
N GLN A 82 3.57 -6.33 9.13
CA GLN A 82 3.38 -7.66 8.59
C GLN A 82 2.78 -8.53 9.68
N GLU A 83 1.68 -9.20 9.37
CA GLU A 83 0.95 -10.02 10.32
C GLU A 83 0.84 -11.44 9.77
N ARG A 84 1.30 -12.42 10.53
CA ARG A 84 1.23 -13.79 10.08
C ARG A 84 -0.21 -14.28 10.16
N VAL A 85 -0.72 -14.80 9.05
CA VAL A 85 -2.09 -15.31 8.96
C VAL A 85 -2.14 -16.80 8.67
N GLY A 86 -1.01 -17.44 8.48
CA GLY A 86 -0.92 -18.88 8.24
C GLY A 86 0.52 -19.29 7.96
N PRO A 87 0.78 -20.58 7.68
CA PRO A 87 2.11 -21.00 7.31
C PRO A 87 2.58 -20.28 6.04
N GLU A 88 3.69 -19.56 6.13
CA GLU A 88 4.26 -18.81 5.02
C GLU A 88 3.27 -17.87 4.36
N ARG A 89 2.28 -17.38 5.11
CA ARG A 89 1.30 -16.41 4.63
C ARG A 89 1.21 -15.26 5.60
N PHE A 90 1.23 -14.06 5.04
CA PHE A 90 1.22 -12.83 5.82
C PHE A 90 0.24 -11.83 5.23
N ALA A 91 -0.35 -11.02 6.09
CA ALA A 91 -1.07 -9.83 5.66
C ALA A 91 -0.09 -8.67 5.76
N TYR A 92 0.04 -7.91 4.68
CA TYR A 92 0.92 -6.74 4.60
C TYR A 92 0.05 -5.50 4.72
N ILE A 93 0.31 -4.70 5.74
CA ILE A 93 -0.58 -3.63 6.17
C ILE A 93 0.18 -2.32 6.21
N ALA A 94 -0.37 -1.28 5.60
CA ALA A 94 0.11 0.08 5.74
C ALA A 94 -0.74 0.77 6.79
N VAL A 95 -0.09 1.45 7.73
CA VAL A 95 -0.76 2.22 8.78
C VAL A 95 -0.44 3.69 8.55
N ALA A 96 -1.46 4.49 8.28
CA ALA A 96 -1.27 5.92 8.01
C ALA A 96 -0.72 6.63 9.23
N ARG A 97 0.25 7.50 9.00
CA ARG A 97 0.87 8.30 10.07
C ARG A 97 0.33 9.72 10.03
N PRO A 98 0.40 10.44 11.17
CA PRO A 98 0.14 11.88 11.15
C PRO A 98 1.05 12.56 10.13
N ARG A 99 0.51 13.48 9.34
CA ARG A 99 1.28 14.11 8.26
C ARG A 99 1.77 15.49 8.65
N PRO A 100 3.10 15.71 8.69
CA PRO A 100 3.65 17.06 8.76
C PRO A 100 3.38 17.76 7.43
N LYS A 101 3.45 19.09 7.42
CA LYS A 101 3.19 19.90 6.23
C LYS A 101 3.98 19.43 5.01
N ALA A 102 5.21 19.03 5.19
CA ALA A 102 6.07 18.58 4.10
C ALA A 102 5.58 17.31 3.44
N ALA A 103 4.82 16.48 4.15
CA ALA A 103 4.37 15.20 3.61
C ALA A 103 3.35 15.39 2.48
N ASN A 104 2.56 16.46 2.50
CA ASN A 104 1.60 16.70 1.41
C ASN A 104 2.32 16.99 0.10
N ALA A 105 3.42 17.75 0.16
CA ALA A 105 4.22 18.02 -1.02
C ALA A 105 4.88 16.75 -1.55
N ALA A 106 5.39 15.89 -0.66
CA ALA A 106 6.00 14.62 -1.04
C ALA A 106 4.99 13.70 -1.72
N LEU A 107 3.78 13.63 -1.18
CA LEU A 107 2.71 12.80 -1.75
C LEU A 107 2.31 13.32 -3.13
N SER A 108 2.19 14.62 -3.29
CA SER A 108 1.88 15.23 -4.58
C SER A 108 2.95 14.91 -5.62
N ALA A 109 4.21 14.96 -5.21
CA ALA A 109 5.32 14.63 -6.10
C ALA A 109 5.25 13.18 -6.56
N LEU A 110 4.92 12.25 -5.66
CA LEU A 110 4.77 10.84 -6.00
C LEU A 110 3.66 10.63 -7.03
N LEU A 111 2.54 11.30 -6.85
CA LEU A 111 1.42 11.19 -7.78
C LEU A 111 1.78 11.76 -9.15
N LEU A 112 2.53 12.86 -9.19
CA LEU A 112 2.96 13.46 -10.44
C LEU A 112 3.95 12.54 -11.18
N GLU A 113 4.85 11.88 -10.47
CA GLU A 113 5.79 10.94 -11.07
C GLU A 113 5.04 9.79 -11.74
N GLU A 114 4.01 9.27 -11.09
CA GLU A 114 3.21 8.20 -11.66
C GLU A 114 2.51 8.62 -12.93
N ARG A 115 2.03 9.85 -12.98
CA ARG A 115 1.36 10.37 -14.17
C ARG A 115 2.32 10.63 -15.32
N ALA A 116 3.55 11.01 -15.01
CA ALA A 116 4.54 11.32 -16.02
C ALA A 116 5.13 10.05 -16.67
N ALA A 117 5.04 8.94 -15.96
CA ALA A 117 5.52 7.66 -16.48
C ALA A 117 4.52 7.08 -17.49
#